data_b8244b533e3b6c11e4d7a5f23753d657
#
_entry.id   b8244b533e3b6c11e4d7a5f23753d657
#
_cell.length_a   1.000
_cell.length_b   1.000
_cell.length_c   1.000
_cell.angle_alpha   90.00
_cell.angle_beta   90.00
_cell.angle_gamma   90.00
#
_symmetry.space_group_name_H-M   'P 1'
#
loop_
_entity.id
_entity.type
_entity.pdbx_description
1 polymer ?
#
loop_
_entity_poly.entity_id
_entity_poly.type
_entity_poly.pdbx_seq_one_letter_code
_entity_poly.pdbx_strand_id
1 'polypeptide(L)'
;VQITLDGMKKTHNEVKHLASGEDVFERVISNIELLNDLAPEINVTIRVNLTLKNKHEYAELYKFCQNRFGERRNIGLTPAFVLDRSISNCDVCIENGILFTHENRSKFILDLAHKGFDSPFIRYPEPFFNECAVRNDMAIAFDPEGYTYKCWEVIGNKEYAIGKLDKDGILANINEKILNRQLYGADTFEDPVCSKCKYLPICNGGCPIQRIQNKFEKAHNDCCTPYKGFTPDFLKIHIARKKALEVAATEKQQ
;
A
#
# COMPACT_ATOMS: atom_id res chain seq x y z
N VAL A 1 1.09 -5.67 -13.38
CA VAL A 1 0.78 -6.82 -12.48
C VAL A 1 1.46 -6.57 -11.13
N GLN A 2 0.78 -6.95 -10.02
CA GLN A 2 1.38 -6.93 -8.67
C GLN A 2 1.53 -8.36 -8.16
N ILE A 3 2.73 -8.69 -7.70
CA ILE A 3 3.07 -10.01 -7.14
C ILE A 3 3.67 -9.80 -5.75
N THR A 4 3.37 -10.66 -4.78
CA THR A 4 3.83 -10.48 -3.40
C THR A 4 5.01 -11.40 -3.06
N LEU A 5 6.06 -10.81 -2.48
CA LEU A 5 7.13 -11.52 -1.77
C LEU A 5 7.24 -10.93 -0.36
N ASP A 6 7.08 -11.76 0.68
CA ASP A 6 7.01 -11.28 2.08
C ASP A 6 8.37 -11.32 2.81
N GLY A 7 9.48 -11.32 2.09
CA GLY A 7 10.84 -11.38 2.59
C GLY A 7 11.72 -12.29 1.77
N MET A 8 12.89 -12.64 2.28
CA MET A 8 13.76 -13.64 1.69
C MET A 8 13.11 -15.04 1.76
N LYS A 9 13.68 -15.98 1.05
CA LYS A 9 13.15 -17.35 0.85
C LYS A 9 12.59 -17.99 2.13
N LYS A 10 13.34 -17.94 3.22
CA LYS A 10 12.91 -18.55 4.50
C LYS A 10 11.64 -17.88 5.02
N THR A 11 11.66 -16.57 5.17
CA THR A 11 10.52 -15.80 5.69
C THR A 11 9.31 -15.89 4.78
N HIS A 12 9.51 -15.83 3.46
CA HIS A 12 8.41 -15.97 2.51
C HIS A 12 7.73 -17.33 2.62
N ASN A 13 8.51 -18.43 2.66
CA ASN A 13 7.98 -19.79 2.73
C ASN A 13 7.35 -20.12 4.09
N GLU A 14 7.77 -19.44 5.18
CA GLU A 14 7.11 -19.55 6.49
C GLU A 14 5.69 -18.91 6.47
N VAL A 15 5.52 -17.80 5.74
CA VAL A 15 4.25 -17.08 5.64
C VAL A 15 3.34 -17.68 4.58
N LYS A 16 3.92 -18.06 3.45
CA LYS A 16 3.21 -18.63 2.29
C LYS A 16 3.77 -20.00 1.96
N HIS A 17 2.96 -21.01 2.21
CA HIS A 17 3.33 -22.39 1.94
C HIS A 17 2.24 -23.14 1.18
N LEU A 18 2.64 -24.07 0.35
CA LEU A 18 1.74 -25.02 -0.28
C LEU A 18 1.60 -26.28 0.59
N ALA A 19 0.45 -26.91 0.54
CA ALA A 19 0.23 -28.18 1.22
C ALA A 19 1.20 -29.28 0.77
N SER A 20 1.74 -29.17 -0.46
CA SER A 20 2.77 -30.07 -1.02
C SER A 20 4.16 -29.86 -0.41
N GLY A 21 4.40 -28.76 0.35
CA GLY A 21 5.73 -28.42 0.86
C GLY A 21 6.71 -27.86 -0.18
N GLU A 22 6.24 -27.58 -1.39
CA GLU A 22 7.07 -26.97 -2.43
C GLU A 22 7.57 -25.57 -2.05
N ASP A 23 8.72 -25.21 -2.62
CA ASP A 23 9.34 -23.90 -2.46
C ASP A 23 8.54 -22.80 -3.19
N VAL A 24 7.71 -22.10 -2.44
CA VAL A 24 6.85 -21.04 -3.00
C VAL A 24 7.67 -19.83 -3.46
N PHE A 25 8.75 -19.48 -2.77
CA PHE A 25 9.60 -18.37 -3.16
C PHE A 25 10.20 -18.55 -4.55
N GLU A 26 10.86 -19.69 -4.80
CA GLU A 26 11.46 -19.99 -6.11
C GLU A 26 10.41 -20.09 -7.21
N ARG A 27 9.23 -20.63 -6.89
CA ARG A 27 8.11 -20.69 -7.84
C ARG A 27 7.63 -19.29 -8.23
N VAL A 28 7.52 -18.36 -7.28
CA VAL A 28 7.14 -16.98 -7.56
C VAL A 28 8.21 -16.28 -8.39
N ILE A 29 9.50 -16.45 -8.07
CA ILE A 29 10.60 -15.88 -8.85
C ILE A 29 10.58 -16.39 -10.29
N SER A 30 10.47 -17.70 -10.49
CA SER A 30 10.41 -18.30 -11.83
C SER A 30 9.19 -17.82 -12.63
N ASN A 31 8.05 -17.62 -11.98
CA ASN A 31 6.85 -17.08 -12.63
C ASN A 31 7.01 -15.60 -13.03
N ILE A 32 7.74 -14.79 -12.23
CA ILE A 32 8.07 -13.42 -12.60
C ILE A 32 8.98 -13.39 -13.83
N GLU A 33 9.97 -14.27 -13.88
CA GLU A 33 10.86 -14.42 -15.05
C GLU A 33 10.08 -14.81 -16.29
N LEU A 34 9.26 -15.86 -16.18
CA LEU A 34 8.43 -16.33 -17.29
C LEU A 34 7.47 -15.24 -17.79
N LEU A 35 6.81 -14.52 -16.87
CA LEU A 35 5.93 -13.40 -17.24
C LEU A 35 6.68 -12.33 -18.01
N ASN A 36 7.88 -11.96 -17.54
CA ASN A 36 8.68 -10.95 -18.20
C ASN A 36 9.20 -11.41 -19.56
N ASP A 37 9.51 -12.70 -19.72
CA ASP A 37 9.99 -13.25 -20.98
C ASP A 37 8.84 -13.36 -22.02
N LEU A 38 7.61 -13.66 -21.58
CA LEU A 38 6.43 -13.77 -22.44
C LEU A 38 5.78 -12.43 -22.76
N ALA A 39 5.86 -11.45 -21.85
CA ALA A 39 5.18 -10.17 -21.96
C ALA A 39 6.05 -9.02 -21.34
N PRO A 40 7.17 -8.68 -21.99
CA PRO A 40 8.14 -7.70 -21.48
C PRO A 40 7.57 -6.27 -21.35
N GLU A 41 6.46 -5.98 -22.00
CA GLU A 41 5.75 -4.71 -21.91
C GLU A 41 4.96 -4.55 -20.61
N ILE A 42 4.71 -5.63 -19.88
CA ILE A 42 3.94 -5.58 -18.63
C ILE A 42 4.83 -5.13 -17.47
N ASN A 43 4.42 -4.07 -16.81
CA ASN A 43 5.07 -3.64 -15.56
C ASN A 43 4.71 -4.58 -14.41
N VAL A 44 5.74 -5.11 -13.76
CA VAL A 44 5.61 -5.97 -12.58
C VAL A 44 6.04 -5.22 -11.33
N THR A 45 5.14 -5.10 -10.37
CA THR A 45 5.43 -4.57 -9.05
C THR A 45 5.52 -5.71 -8.05
N ILE A 46 6.71 -5.95 -7.53
CA ILE A 46 6.92 -6.88 -6.41
C ILE A 46 6.57 -6.13 -5.13
N ARG A 47 5.45 -6.51 -4.53
CA ARG A 47 4.98 -5.97 -3.26
C ARG A 47 5.58 -6.78 -2.11
N VAL A 48 6.20 -6.09 -1.15
CA VAL A 48 6.74 -6.71 0.07
C VAL A 48 5.89 -6.28 1.26
N ASN A 49 5.13 -7.19 1.84
CA ASN A 49 4.38 -6.90 3.05
C ASN A 49 5.35 -6.92 4.25
N LEU A 50 5.61 -5.72 4.76
CA LEU A 50 6.57 -5.51 5.85
C LEU A 50 5.89 -5.43 7.20
N THR A 51 6.44 -6.15 8.13
CA THR A 51 6.18 -6.08 9.57
C THR A 51 7.47 -5.65 10.27
N LEU A 52 7.42 -5.35 11.56
CA LEU A 52 8.63 -5.08 12.34
C LEU A 52 9.57 -6.31 12.41
N LYS A 53 9.01 -7.52 12.21
CA LYS A 53 9.77 -8.78 12.24
C LYS A 53 10.64 -8.95 10.99
N ASN A 54 10.12 -8.68 9.78
CA ASN A 54 10.82 -8.94 8.52
C ASN A 54 11.39 -7.69 7.82
N LYS A 55 11.19 -6.49 8.36
CA LYS A 55 11.64 -5.23 7.74
C LYS A 55 13.14 -5.18 7.43
N HIS A 56 13.95 -5.89 8.21
CA HIS A 56 15.41 -5.92 8.03
C HIS A 56 15.82 -6.65 6.76
N GLU A 57 15.00 -7.56 6.24
CA GLU A 57 15.25 -8.32 5.00
C GLU A 57 14.97 -7.51 3.73
N TYR A 58 14.29 -6.35 3.84
CA TYR A 58 13.90 -5.58 2.65
C TYR A 58 15.08 -5.16 1.80
N ALA A 59 16.15 -4.70 2.41
CA ALA A 59 17.36 -4.29 1.69
C ALA A 59 18.07 -5.47 0.98
N GLU A 60 18.07 -6.64 1.61
CA GLU A 60 18.61 -7.86 1.03
C GLU A 60 17.76 -8.35 -0.14
N LEU A 61 16.44 -8.39 0.04
CA LEU A 61 15.50 -8.74 -1.02
C LEU A 61 15.58 -7.77 -2.21
N TYR A 62 15.75 -6.48 -1.93
CA TYR A 62 15.93 -5.48 -2.99
C TYR A 62 17.19 -5.78 -3.83
N LYS A 63 18.32 -6.03 -3.18
CA LYS A 63 19.58 -6.41 -3.86
C LYS A 63 19.42 -7.72 -4.62
N PHE A 64 18.77 -8.71 -4.03
CA PHE A 64 18.46 -9.98 -4.69
C PHE A 64 17.66 -9.74 -5.97
N CYS A 65 16.58 -8.95 -5.91
CA CYS A 65 15.77 -8.63 -7.07
C CYS A 65 16.54 -7.82 -8.12
N GLN A 66 17.40 -6.86 -7.70
CA GLN A 66 18.26 -6.15 -8.63
C GLN A 66 19.24 -7.07 -9.35
N ASN A 67 19.87 -7.99 -8.65
CA ASN A 67 20.79 -8.94 -9.25
C ASN A 67 20.08 -9.93 -10.18
N ARG A 68 18.88 -10.36 -9.79
CA ARG A 68 18.11 -11.36 -10.55
C ARG A 68 17.40 -10.77 -11.78
N PHE A 69 16.90 -9.53 -11.65
CA PHE A 69 16.08 -8.86 -12.66
C PHE A 69 16.69 -7.57 -13.19
N GLY A 70 17.93 -7.21 -12.82
CA GLY A 70 18.48 -5.85 -12.88
C GLY A 70 18.48 -5.16 -14.23
N GLU A 71 18.48 -5.89 -15.34
CA GLU A 71 18.36 -5.34 -16.69
C GLU A 71 16.89 -5.13 -17.13
N ARG A 72 15.95 -5.66 -16.37
CA ARG A 72 14.51 -5.65 -16.65
C ARG A 72 13.87 -4.42 -16.01
N ARG A 73 13.84 -3.30 -16.72
CA ARG A 73 13.35 -1.99 -16.22
C ARG A 73 11.88 -1.97 -15.83
N ASN A 74 11.11 -2.96 -16.26
CA ASN A 74 9.67 -3.10 -15.96
C ASN A 74 9.38 -3.84 -14.65
N ILE A 75 10.40 -4.29 -13.91
CA ILE A 75 10.23 -4.95 -12.60
C ILE A 75 10.70 -4.03 -11.49
N GLY A 76 9.80 -3.67 -10.59
CA GLY A 76 10.07 -2.81 -9.43
C GLY A 76 9.68 -3.45 -8.10
N LEU A 77 10.37 -3.09 -7.03
CA LEU A 77 10.06 -3.51 -5.66
C LEU A 77 9.42 -2.37 -4.87
N THR A 78 8.31 -2.66 -4.16
CA THR A 78 7.59 -1.66 -3.36
C THR A 78 7.29 -2.19 -1.97
N PRO A 79 7.67 -1.46 -0.90
CA PRO A 79 7.30 -1.84 0.46
C PRO A 79 5.80 -1.57 0.69
N ALA A 80 5.14 -2.49 1.38
CA ALA A 80 3.78 -2.34 1.86
C ALA A 80 3.76 -2.62 3.36
N PHE A 81 3.38 -1.64 4.16
CA PHE A 81 3.44 -1.74 5.61
C PHE A 81 2.21 -2.41 6.17
N VAL A 82 2.41 -3.44 6.99
CA VAL A 82 1.33 -3.99 7.81
C VAL A 82 1.16 -3.07 9.02
N LEU A 83 0.08 -2.29 8.98
CA LEU A 83 -0.22 -1.27 9.96
C LEU A 83 -1.17 -1.83 11.02
N ASP A 84 -1.05 -1.29 12.24
CA ASP A 84 -2.09 -1.45 13.24
C ASP A 84 -3.36 -0.72 12.77
N ARG A 85 -4.40 -1.50 12.55
CA ARG A 85 -5.73 -1.02 12.16
C ARG A 85 -6.74 -1.67 13.06
N SER A 86 -7.63 -0.86 13.62
CA SER A 86 -8.69 -1.35 14.55
C SER A 86 -9.62 -2.41 13.97
N ILE A 87 -9.53 -2.69 12.66
CA ILE A 87 -10.30 -3.74 11.96
C ILE A 87 -9.46 -4.98 11.64
N SER A 88 -8.15 -4.90 11.72
CA SER A 88 -7.34 -6.09 11.48
C SER A 88 -7.60 -7.08 12.61
N ASN A 89 -8.49 -8.03 12.38
CA ASN A 89 -8.72 -9.20 13.26
C ASN A 89 -7.51 -10.14 13.30
N CYS A 90 -6.30 -9.60 13.12
CA CYS A 90 -5.07 -10.36 13.30
C CYS A 90 -4.62 -10.21 14.76
N ASP A 91 -5.34 -10.85 15.68
CA ASP A 91 -5.00 -10.85 17.12
C ASP A 91 -3.54 -11.25 17.33
N VAL A 92 -3.06 -12.24 16.59
CA VAL A 92 -1.65 -12.70 16.65
C VAL A 92 -0.67 -11.59 16.25
N CYS A 93 -1.03 -10.72 15.29
CA CYS A 93 -0.16 -9.62 14.88
C CYS A 93 -0.11 -8.50 15.92
N ILE A 94 -1.24 -8.23 16.57
CA ILE A 94 -1.36 -7.23 17.63
C ILE A 94 -0.64 -7.70 18.88
N GLU A 95 -0.90 -8.92 19.33
CA GLU A 95 -0.28 -9.52 20.52
C GLU A 95 1.24 -9.61 20.43
N ASN A 96 1.80 -9.85 19.24
CA ASN A 96 3.25 -9.94 19.04
C ASN A 96 3.93 -8.58 18.78
N GLY A 97 3.20 -7.46 18.74
CA GLY A 97 3.76 -6.13 18.53
C GLY A 97 4.53 -5.97 17.22
N ILE A 98 4.14 -6.72 16.18
CA ILE A 98 4.87 -6.77 14.89
C ILE A 98 4.40 -5.73 13.86
N LEU A 99 3.36 -4.97 14.20
CA LEU A 99 2.74 -3.99 13.31
C LEU A 99 3.52 -2.67 13.29
N PHE A 100 3.50 -2.01 12.15
CA PHE A 100 4.07 -0.67 12.04
C PHE A 100 3.13 0.37 12.65
N THR A 101 3.70 1.24 13.49
CA THR A 101 3.10 2.52 13.84
C THR A 101 3.41 3.56 12.76
N HIS A 102 2.74 4.71 12.81
CA HIS A 102 3.07 5.84 11.96
C HIS A 102 4.54 6.24 12.07
N GLU A 103 5.06 6.36 13.28
CA GLU A 103 6.44 6.77 13.55
C GLU A 103 7.46 5.75 13.02
N ASN A 104 7.26 4.47 13.30
CA ASN A 104 8.15 3.39 12.82
C ASN A 104 8.18 3.34 11.29
N ARG A 105 7.04 3.54 10.64
CA ARG A 105 6.94 3.60 9.19
C ARG A 105 7.73 4.76 8.62
N SER A 106 7.57 5.96 9.19
CA SER A 106 8.29 7.15 8.73
C SER A 106 9.79 7.00 8.88
N LYS A 107 10.26 6.54 10.04
CA LYS A 107 11.70 6.25 10.29
C LYS A 107 12.25 5.23 9.31
N PHE A 108 11.50 4.17 9.02
CA PHE A 108 11.94 3.13 8.08
C PHE A 108 12.04 3.67 6.64
N ILE A 109 11.07 4.48 6.19
CA ILE A 109 11.11 5.12 4.86
C ILE A 109 12.33 6.03 4.74
N LEU A 110 12.61 6.84 5.76
CA LEU A 110 13.78 7.72 5.80
C LEU A 110 15.10 6.93 5.78
N ASP A 111 15.19 5.84 6.55
CA ASP A 111 16.35 4.94 6.54
C ASP A 111 16.60 4.33 5.17
N LEU A 112 15.55 3.87 4.49
CA LEU A 112 15.66 3.37 3.10
C LEU A 112 16.18 4.47 2.15
N ALA A 113 15.65 5.69 2.28
CA ALA A 113 16.09 6.81 1.45
C ALA A 113 17.56 7.16 1.66
N HIS A 114 18.04 7.19 2.91
CA HIS A 114 19.44 7.42 3.23
C HIS A 114 20.37 6.32 2.70
N LYS A 115 19.85 5.10 2.57
CA LYS A 115 20.56 3.96 1.95
C LYS A 115 20.47 3.95 0.43
N GLY A 116 19.87 4.96 -0.20
CA GLY A 116 19.76 5.10 -1.64
C GLY A 116 18.66 4.27 -2.29
N PHE A 117 17.75 3.67 -1.51
CA PHE A 117 16.60 2.96 -2.07
C PHE A 117 15.53 3.95 -2.55
N ASP A 118 15.03 3.74 -3.78
CA ASP A 118 13.87 4.49 -4.25
C ASP A 118 12.56 3.87 -3.76
N SER A 119 11.60 4.73 -3.41
CA SER A 119 10.28 4.31 -2.98
C SER A 119 9.26 5.40 -3.32
N PRO A 120 8.03 5.04 -3.71
CA PRO A 120 6.96 6.02 -3.91
C PRO A 120 6.71 6.92 -2.69
N PHE A 121 6.99 6.42 -1.49
CA PHE A 121 6.83 7.18 -0.24
C PHE A 121 7.91 8.27 -0.01
N ILE A 122 8.96 8.30 -0.82
CA ILE A 122 10.05 9.30 -0.72
C ILE A 122 9.76 10.53 -1.61
N ARG A 123 8.66 10.54 -2.33
CA ARG A 123 8.29 11.60 -3.29
C ARG A 123 7.70 12.87 -2.66
N TYR A 124 7.82 13.03 -1.35
CA TYR A 124 7.46 14.30 -0.68
C TYR A 124 8.26 15.47 -1.27
N PRO A 125 7.69 16.65 -1.56
CA PRO A 125 6.31 17.07 -1.27
C PRO A 125 5.36 17.01 -2.49
N GLU A 126 5.44 16.01 -3.33
CA GLU A 126 4.60 15.89 -4.52
C GLU A 126 3.10 15.82 -4.15
N PRO A 127 2.22 16.56 -4.86
CA PRO A 127 0.79 16.46 -4.65
C PRO A 127 0.28 15.04 -4.93
N PHE A 128 -0.69 14.62 -4.13
CA PHE A 128 -1.33 13.33 -4.30
C PHE A 128 -2.70 13.50 -4.95
N PHE A 129 -2.84 13.05 -6.19
CA PHE A 129 -4.07 13.19 -6.97
C PHE A 129 -4.86 11.90 -7.14
N ASN A 130 -4.32 10.76 -6.69
CA ASN A 130 -5.02 9.50 -6.83
C ASN A 130 -6.13 9.37 -5.78
N GLU A 131 -7.34 9.19 -6.26
CA GLU A 131 -8.47 8.86 -5.41
C GLU A 131 -8.49 7.35 -5.10
N CYS A 132 -8.84 7.04 -3.85
CA CYS A 132 -9.08 5.68 -3.44
C CYS A 132 -10.36 5.14 -4.10
N ALA A 133 -10.35 3.84 -4.47
CA ALA A 133 -11.51 3.15 -5.03
C ALA A 133 -12.81 3.34 -4.20
N VAL A 134 -12.69 3.55 -2.90
CA VAL A 134 -13.84 3.85 -2.02
C VAL A 134 -14.64 5.06 -2.49
N ARG A 135 -13.97 6.10 -2.98
CA ARG A 135 -14.59 7.35 -3.44
C ARG A 135 -14.93 7.36 -4.94
N ASN A 136 -14.53 6.35 -5.66
CA ASN A 136 -14.77 6.26 -7.11
C ASN A 136 -16.07 5.48 -7.35
N ASP A 137 -17.07 6.13 -7.94
CA ASP A 137 -18.40 5.55 -8.20
C ASP A 137 -18.34 4.24 -8.99
N MET A 138 -17.40 4.15 -9.92
CA MET A 138 -17.25 3.01 -10.82
C MET A 138 -16.45 1.85 -10.23
N ALA A 139 -15.77 2.05 -9.09
CA ALA A 139 -14.96 1.00 -8.48
C ALA A 139 -15.81 0.17 -7.51
N ILE A 140 -15.90 -1.14 -7.77
CA ILE A 140 -16.62 -2.12 -6.96
C ILE A 140 -15.74 -3.36 -6.79
N ALA A 141 -15.72 -3.90 -5.58
CA ALA A 141 -15.21 -5.22 -5.26
C ALA A 141 -16.37 -6.13 -4.88
N PHE A 142 -16.27 -7.42 -5.13
CA PHE A 142 -17.30 -8.39 -4.76
C PHE A 142 -16.67 -9.66 -4.19
N ASP A 143 -17.41 -10.34 -3.34
CA ASP A 143 -17.05 -11.62 -2.77
C ASP A 143 -17.62 -12.79 -3.58
N PRO A 144 -17.23 -14.04 -3.28
CA PRO A 144 -17.75 -15.22 -3.96
C PRO A 144 -19.26 -15.44 -3.79
N GLU A 145 -19.91 -14.85 -2.78
CA GLU A 145 -21.34 -14.89 -2.57
C GLU A 145 -22.10 -13.82 -3.36
N GLY A 146 -21.36 -12.94 -4.08
CA GLY A 146 -21.91 -11.85 -4.89
C GLY A 146 -22.22 -10.58 -4.09
N TYR A 147 -21.86 -10.46 -2.81
CA TYR A 147 -21.95 -9.19 -2.10
C TYR A 147 -20.92 -8.21 -2.65
N THR A 148 -21.32 -6.94 -2.72
CA THR A 148 -20.51 -5.88 -3.32
C THR A 148 -20.04 -4.88 -2.28
N TYR A 149 -18.80 -4.40 -2.45
CA TYR A 149 -18.10 -3.52 -1.51
C TYR A 149 -17.37 -2.41 -2.26
N LYS A 150 -17.10 -1.30 -1.60
CA LYS A 150 -16.27 -0.21 -2.13
C LYS A 150 -14.78 -0.36 -1.78
N CYS A 151 -14.44 -1.26 -0.86
CA CYS A 151 -13.06 -1.49 -0.44
C CYS A 151 -12.80 -2.99 -0.28
N TRP A 152 -11.67 -3.46 -0.81
CA TRP A 152 -11.26 -4.87 -0.66
C TRP A 152 -10.90 -5.26 0.78
N GLU A 153 -10.55 -4.29 1.64
CA GLU A 153 -10.21 -4.55 3.04
C GLU A 153 -11.41 -4.94 3.91
N VAL A 154 -12.61 -4.68 3.43
CA VAL A 154 -13.85 -5.01 4.14
C VAL A 154 -14.66 -6.12 3.44
N ILE A 155 -14.10 -6.76 2.41
CA ILE A 155 -14.72 -7.93 1.76
C ILE A 155 -14.97 -9.02 2.81
N GLY A 156 -16.17 -9.60 2.79
CA GLY A 156 -16.61 -10.60 3.75
C GLY A 156 -17.30 -10.03 5.00
N ASN A 157 -17.09 -8.75 5.34
CA ASN A 157 -17.86 -8.09 6.37
C ASN A 157 -19.14 -7.49 5.78
N LYS A 158 -20.27 -8.20 5.93
CA LYS A 158 -21.56 -7.85 5.32
C LYS A 158 -22.14 -6.52 5.81
N GLU A 159 -21.67 -5.97 6.93
CA GLU A 159 -22.06 -4.64 7.41
C GLU A 159 -21.56 -3.52 6.50
N TYR A 160 -20.50 -3.79 5.71
CA TYR A 160 -19.95 -2.87 4.70
C TYR A 160 -20.47 -3.15 3.30
N ALA A 161 -21.32 -4.16 3.10
CA ALA A 161 -21.86 -4.48 1.79
C ALA A 161 -22.79 -3.36 1.31
N ILE A 162 -22.57 -2.89 0.10
CA ILE A 162 -23.37 -1.86 -0.57
C ILE A 162 -24.55 -2.45 -1.35
N GLY A 163 -24.55 -3.76 -1.56
CA GLY A 163 -25.59 -4.49 -2.28
C GLY A 163 -25.15 -5.91 -2.59
N LYS A 164 -25.86 -6.55 -3.48
CA LYS A 164 -25.57 -7.91 -3.93
C LYS A 164 -25.86 -8.03 -5.42
N LEU A 165 -25.01 -8.75 -6.16
CA LEU A 165 -25.27 -9.10 -7.55
C LEU A 165 -26.42 -10.11 -7.61
N ASP A 166 -27.37 -9.87 -8.52
CA ASP A 166 -28.39 -10.85 -8.85
C ASP A 166 -27.86 -11.94 -9.79
N LYS A 167 -28.73 -12.85 -10.22
CA LYS A 167 -28.39 -13.95 -11.15
C LYS A 167 -27.90 -13.50 -12.52
N ASP A 168 -28.23 -12.26 -12.91
CA ASP A 168 -27.84 -11.66 -14.19
C ASP A 168 -26.61 -10.76 -14.06
N GLY A 169 -25.99 -10.73 -12.86
CA GLY A 169 -24.81 -9.92 -12.55
C GLY A 169 -25.09 -8.43 -12.35
N ILE A 170 -26.36 -8.07 -12.14
CA ILE A 170 -26.79 -6.70 -11.91
C ILE A 170 -26.80 -6.43 -10.41
N LEU A 171 -26.29 -5.26 -10.02
CA LEU A 171 -26.30 -4.83 -8.62
C LEU A 171 -27.72 -4.57 -8.15
N ALA A 172 -28.17 -5.38 -7.19
CA ALA A 172 -29.48 -5.32 -6.60
C ALA A 172 -29.42 -5.10 -5.07
N ASN A 173 -30.55 -4.78 -4.46
CA ASN A 173 -30.68 -4.59 -3.02
C ASN A 173 -29.65 -3.59 -2.46
N ILE A 174 -29.51 -2.44 -3.12
CA ILE A 174 -28.53 -1.42 -2.76
C ILE A 174 -28.84 -0.87 -1.37
N ASN A 175 -27.84 -0.92 -0.51
CA ASN A 175 -27.86 -0.25 0.78
C ASN A 175 -27.35 1.18 0.62
N GLU A 176 -28.25 2.09 0.29
CA GLU A 176 -27.91 3.50 0.03
C GLU A 176 -27.22 4.16 1.23
N LYS A 177 -27.59 3.81 2.45
CA LYS A 177 -26.98 4.35 3.66
C LYS A 177 -25.48 3.98 3.72
N ILE A 178 -25.14 2.73 3.45
CA ILE A 178 -23.75 2.26 3.46
C ILE A 178 -23.01 2.82 2.25
N LEU A 179 -23.61 2.81 1.06
CA LEU A 179 -23.02 3.39 -0.15
C LEU A 179 -22.66 4.87 0.05
N ASN A 180 -23.64 5.69 0.49
CA ASN A 180 -23.39 7.12 0.72
C ASN A 180 -22.36 7.36 1.82
N ARG A 181 -22.35 6.55 2.88
CA ARG A 181 -21.32 6.62 3.93
C ARG A 181 -19.92 6.36 3.35
N GLN A 182 -19.79 5.38 2.46
CA GLN A 182 -18.49 5.05 1.87
C GLN A 182 -18.04 6.07 0.84
N LEU A 183 -18.92 6.58 -0.02
CA LEU A 183 -18.58 7.59 -1.01
C LEU A 183 -18.24 8.95 -0.39
N TYR A 184 -19.06 9.41 0.57
CA TYR A 184 -19.00 10.79 1.05
C TYR A 184 -18.61 10.93 2.53
N GLY A 185 -18.73 9.87 3.32
CA GLY A 185 -18.53 9.91 4.78
C GLY A 185 -17.09 10.23 5.23
N ALA A 186 -16.12 10.13 4.34
CA ALA A 186 -14.71 10.38 4.61
C ALA A 186 -14.21 11.74 4.09
N ASP A 187 -15.09 12.70 3.86
CA ASP A 187 -14.70 14.03 3.38
C ASP A 187 -13.73 14.70 4.38
N THR A 188 -12.57 15.09 3.86
CA THR A 188 -11.49 15.69 4.64
C THR A 188 -11.76 17.15 4.98
N PHE A 189 -12.61 17.83 4.21
CA PHE A 189 -13.01 19.22 4.47
C PHE A 189 -14.03 19.33 5.60
N GLU A 190 -14.81 18.29 5.85
CA GLU A 190 -15.71 18.20 7.01
C GLU A 190 -14.98 17.88 8.32
N ASP A 191 -13.75 17.36 8.24
CA ASP A 191 -12.95 17.04 9.41
C ASP A 191 -12.24 18.31 9.92
N PRO A 192 -12.50 18.77 11.17
CA PRO A 192 -11.98 20.04 11.68
C PRO A 192 -10.45 20.06 11.82
N VAL A 193 -9.79 18.91 11.87
CA VAL A 193 -8.33 18.80 11.92
C VAL A 193 -7.75 18.80 10.52
N CYS A 194 -8.31 17.98 9.61
CA CYS A 194 -7.81 17.84 8.25
C CYS A 194 -8.04 19.09 7.40
N SER A 195 -9.20 19.76 7.54
CA SER A 195 -9.54 20.99 6.79
C SER A 195 -8.55 22.14 7.02
N LYS A 196 -7.86 22.14 8.16
CA LYS A 196 -6.84 23.13 8.52
C LYS A 196 -5.41 22.59 8.42
N CYS A 197 -5.24 21.37 7.93
CA CYS A 197 -3.94 20.71 7.91
C CYS A 197 -3.12 21.11 6.69
N LYS A 198 -1.93 21.67 6.93
CA LYS A 198 -0.99 22.04 5.85
C LYS A 198 -0.53 20.88 4.95
N TYR A 199 -0.71 19.65 5.41
CA TYR A 199 -0.35 18.44 4.64
C TYR A 199 -1.49 17.94 3.72
N LEU A 200 -2.70 18.51 3.82
CA LEU A 200 -3.85 18.01 3.08
C LEU A 200 -3.59 17.88 1.57
N PRO A 201 -2.92 18.83 0.89
CA PRO A 201 -2.65 18.73 -0.55
C PRO A 201 -1.76 17.53 -0.96
N ILE A 202 -0.92 17.03 -0.05
CA ILE A 202 0.00 15.92 -0.29
C ILE A 202 -0.40 14.65 0.46
N CYS A 203 -1.44 14.72 1.29
CA CYS A 203 -1.94 13.60 2.11
C CYS A 203 -3.27 13.04 1.59
N ASN A 204 -4.12 13.90 1.02
CA ASN A 204 -5.49 13.59 0.62
C ASN A 204 -6.33 12.90 1.72
N GLY A 205 -5.98 13.13 3.00
CA GLY A 205 -6.71 12.64 4.16
C GLY A 205 -6.50 11.16 4.53
N GLY A 206 -5.61 10.47 3.87
CA GLY A 206 -5.29 9.06 4.18
C GLY A 206 -6.37 8.06 3.77
N CYS A 207 -6.51 6.96 4.51
CA CYS A 207 -7.42 5.87 4.17
C CYS A 207 -8.90 6.23 4.42
N PRO A 208 -9.78 6.27 3.40
CA PRO A 208 -11.19 6.62 3.57
C PRO A 208 -11.95 5.65 4.49
N ILE A 209 -11.70 4.36 4.42
CA ILE A 209 -12.37 3.37 5.28
C ILE A 209 -12.02 3.61 6.75
N GLN A 210 -10.76 3.83 7.08
CA GLN A 210 -10.36 4.15 8.46
C GLN A 210 -11.00 5.44 8.97
N ARG A 211 -11.16 6.45 8.12
CA ARG A 211 -11.86 7.69 8.47
C ARG A 211 -13.34 7.46 8.74
N ILE A 212 -13.99 6.64 7.90
CA ILE A 212 -15.39 6.24 8.08
C ILE A 212 -15.56 5.53 9.42
N GLN A 213 -14.67 4.63 9.78
CA GLN A 213 -14.67 3.94 11.06
C GLN A 213 -14.47 4.88 12.24
N ASN A 214 -13.52 5.81 12.13
CA ASN A 214 -13.34 6.83 13.16
C ASN A 214 -14.59 7.68 13.35
N LYS A 215 -15.27 8.06 12.25
CA LYS A 215 -16.44 8.93 12.29
C LYS A 215 -17.70 8.21 12.77
N PHE A 216 -17.93 6.96 12.36
CA PHE A 216 -19.21 6.27 12.56
C PHE A 216 -19.14 5.10 13.52
N GLU A 217 -17.95 4.57 13.82
CA GLU A 217 -17.76 3.33 14.59
C GLU A 217 -16.87 3.54 15.83
N LYS A 218 -16.54 4.81 16.15
CA LYS A 218 -15.71 5.18 17.30
C LYS A 218 -14.31 4.52 17.29
N ALA A 219 -13.80 4.19 16.13
CA ALA A 219 -12.43 3.72 15.98
C ALA A 219 -11.44 4.88 16.16
N HIS A 220 -10.18 4.58 16.42
CA HIS A 220 -9.11 5.54 16.65
C HIS A 220 -7.92 5.29 15.70
N ASN A 221 -8.22 5.08 14.40
CA ASN A 221 -7.19 4.86 13.41
C ASN A 221 -6.38 6.13 13.15
N ASP A 222 -5.06 6.00 13.07
CA ASP A 222 -4.20 7.07 12.58
C ASP A 222 -4.19 7.09 11.05
N CYS A 223 -4.91 8.05 10.48
CA CYS A 223 -5.01 8.26 9.03
C CYS A 223 -3.96 9.25 8.48
N CYS A 224 -3.03 9.71 9.31
CA CYS A 224 -2.06 10.72 8.91
C CYS A 224 -1.02 10.19 7.92
N THR A 225 -0.51 11.12 7.08
CA THR A 225 0.62 10.83 6.18
C THR A 225 1.92 10.60 6.97
N PRO A 226 2.85 9.75 6.47
CA PRO A 226 4.14 9.53 7.10
C PRO A 226 5.02 10.79 7.17
N TYR A 227 4.70 11.84 6.41
CA TYR A 227 5.44 13.10 6.43
C TYR A 227 5.20 13.95 7.67
N LYS A 228 4.05 13.77 8.32
CA LYS A 228 3.68 14.54 9.52
C LYS A 228 4.63 14.21 10.67
N GLY A 229 5.27 15.24 11.24
CA GLY A 229 6.29 15.09 12.27
C GLY A 229 7.72 14.88 11.75
N PHE A 230 7.90 14.53 10.47
CA PHE A 230 9.19 14.23 9.85
C PHE A 230 9.51 15.12 8.63
N THR A 231 8.79 16.23 8.49
CA THR A 231 8.88 17.13 7.34
C THR A 231 10.31 17.57 7.00
N PRO A 232 11.14 18.03 7.97
CA PRO A 232 12.49 18.49 7.66
C PRO A 232 13.35 17.40 7.00
N ASP A 233 13.20 16.15 7.43
CA ASP A 233 14.01 15.05 6.94
C ASP A 233 13.59 14.62 5.54
N PHE A 234 12.28 14.55 5.28
CA PHE A 234 11.76 14.33 3.92
C PHE A 234 12.15 15.46 2.96
N LEU A 235 12.14 16.72 3.40
CA LEU A 235 12.59 17.85 2.58
C LEU A 235 14.08 17.77 2.24
N LYS A 236 14.94 17.39 3.18
CA LYS A 236 16.38 17.19 2.92
C LYS A 236 16.59 16.14 1.83
N ILE A 237 15.88 15.00 1.92
CA ILE A 237 15.97 13.96 0.90
C ILE A 237 15.48 14.47 -0.46
N HIS A 238 14.35 15.18 -0.50
CA HIS A 238 13.82 15.76 -1.73
C HIS A 238 14.81 16.71 -2.39
N ILE A 239 15.43 17.60 -1.63
CA ILE A 239 16.44 18.55 -2.13
C ILE A 239 17.66 17.80 -2.66
N ALA A 240 18.16 16.79 -1.94
CA ALA A 240 19.30 16.00 -2.38
C ALA A 240 19.00 15.27 -3.69
N ARG A 241 17.80 14.67 -3.85
CA ARG A 241 17.38 14.02 -5.09
C ARG A 241 17.28 15.00 -6.26
N LYS A 242 16.69 16.18 -6.05
CA LYS A 242 16.63 17.21 -7.10
C LYS A 242 18.02 17.58 -7.60
N LYS A 243 18.95 17.89 -6.69
CA LYS A 243 20.33 18.21 -7.04
C LYS A 243 21.00 17.09 -7.83
N ALA A 244 20.82 15.84 -7.43
CA ALA A 244 21.39 14.69 -8.16
C ALA A 244 20.82 14.56 -9.58
N LEU A 245 19.52 14.80 -9.77
CA LEU A 245 18.89 14.78 -11.10
C LEU A 245 19.37 15.94 -11.99
N GLU A 246 19.57 17.13 -11.44
CA GLU A 246 20.12 18.28 -12.16
C GLU A 246 21.54 18.02 -12.65
N VAL A 247 22.41 17.44 -11.80
CA VAL A 247 23.78 17.04 -12.18
C VAL A 247 23.74 16.00 -13.31
N ALA A 248 22.95 14.93 -13.15
CA ALA A 248 22.84 13.88 -14.16
C ALA A 248 22.26 14.38 -15.50
N ALA A 249 21.39 15.39 -15.48
CA ALA A 249 20.88 16.03 -16.69
C ALA A 249 21.95 16.85 -17.41
N THR A 250 22.82 17.54 -16.67
CA THR A 250 23.92 18.35 -17.22
C THR A 250 25.00 17.46 -17.85
N GLU A 251 25.33 16.33 -17.22
CA GLU A 251 26.30 15.36 -17.72
C GLU A 251 25.87 14.68 -19.04
N LYS A 252 24.57 14.52 -19.27
CA LYS A 252 24.02 13.95 -20.51
C LYS A 252 23.98 14.93 -21.70
N GLN A 253 24.18 16.22 -21.44
CA GLN A 253 24.20 17.26 -22.46
C GLN A 253 25.65 17.60 -22.94
N GLN A 254 26.64 17.05 -22.29
CA GLN A 254 28.05 17.09 -22.68
C GLN A 254 28.46 15.82 -23.43
#